data_103836dd45bca0341351469f771f4b9c
#
_entry.id   103836dd45bca0341351469f771f4b9c
#
_cell.length_a   1.000
_cell.length_b   1.000
_cell.length_c   1.000
_cell.angle_alpha   90.00
_cell.angle_beta   90.00
_cell.angle_gamma   90.00
#
_symmetry.space_group_name_H-M   'P 1'
#
loop_
_entity.id
_entity.type
_entity.pdbx_description
1 polymer ?
#
loop_
_entity_poly.entity_id
_entity_poly.type
_entity_poly.pdbx_seq_one_letter_code
_entity_poly.pdbx_strand_id
1 'polypeptide(L)'
;MVTFFSKFKYCCEFIRFDFQAFPQMFRYLITISLILFSCEQPILYHATAESIKKKIESEKDNQAILLNFWATWCEPCVAEFPMIVDMADEYENDLAVYFISVDWLDEEDKVLSFLKDQGVTWTTFIKDEKDQEFINGIHREWSGALPFTILYGKTSGEVVDFWEGEQPEKRFRKAIINAINS
;
A
#
# COMPACT_ATOMS: atom_id res chain seq x y z
N MET A 1 15.63 -6.78 -28.52
CA MET A 1 16.57 -7.34 -27.55
C MET A 1 16.25 -6.68 -26.21
N VAL A 2 15.27 -7.26 -25.51
CA VAL A 2 14.67 -6.67 -24.30
C VAL A 2 15.31 -7.38 -23.13
N THR A 3 16.13 -6.66 -22.37
CA THR A 3 16.73 -7.17 -21.13
C THR A 3 15.75 -6.99 -19.98
N PHE A 4 15.18 -8.09 -19.57
CA PHE A 4 14.44 -8.29 -18.34
C PHE A 4 15.33 -7.94 -17.13
N PHE A 5 15.07 -6.85 -16.45
CA PHE A 5 15.54 -6.65 -15.07
C PHE A 5 14.53 -7.34 -14.14
N SER A 6 14.85 -8.57 -13.78
CA SER A 6 14.21 -9.30 -12.70
C SER A 6 14.45 -8.55 -11.39
N LYS A 7 13.40 -7.99 -10.81
CA LYS A 7 13.41 -7.40 -9.46
C LYS A 7 13.90 -8.45 -8.46
N PHE A 8 14.93 -8.11 -7.74
CA PHE A 8 15.51 -8.92 -6.67
C PHE A 8 14.48 -9.06 -5.53
N LYS A 9 13.80 -10.19 -5.53
CA LYS A 9 12.88 -10.62 -4.49
C LYS A 9 13.72 -11.45 -3.51
N TYR A 10 14.31 -10.83 -2.49
CA TYR A 10 14.77 -11.49 -1.25
C TYR A 10 15.38 -10.45 -0.30
N CYS A 11 14.59 -9.96 0.62
CA CYS A 11 15.10 -9.30 1.82
C CYS A 11 15.31 -10.38 2.89
N CYS A 12 16.54 -10.49 3.41
CA CYS A 12 16.94 -11.33 4.54
C CYS A 12 17.14 -12.85 4.31
N GLU A 13 18.10 -13.23 3.47
CA GLU A 13 18.90 -14.42 3.79
C GLU A 13 20.24 -13.98 4.42
N PHE A 14 20.46 -14.45 5.64
CA PHE A 14 21.68 -14.21 6.41
C PHE A 14 22.85 -14.92 5.70
N ILE A 15 23.56 -14.21 4.85
CA ILE A 15 24.83 -14.70 4.29
C ILE A 15 25.86 -14.65 5.43
N ARG A 16 26.22 -15.81 5.97
CA ARG A 16 27.40 -15.97 6.83
C ARG A 16 28.65 -15.71 6.01
N PHE A 17 29.07 -14.44 5.97
CA PHE A 17 30.38 -14.09 5.46
C PHE A 17 31.43 -14.30 6.56
N ASP A 18 32.51 -15.02 6.24
CA ASP A 18 33.66 -15.20 7.13
C ASP A 18 34.46 -13.88 7.17
N PHE A 19 34.24 -13.11 8.21
CA PHE A 19 34.68 -11.72 8.39
C PHE A 19 36.19 -11.58 8.67
N GLN A 20 36.92 -12.70 8.81
CA GLN A 20 38.33 -12.67 9.24
C GLN A 20 39.36 -12.53 8.06
N ALA A 21 38.93 -12.70 6.82
CA ALA A 21 39.81 -12.74 5.65
C ALA A 21 40.10 -11.38 4.99
N PHE A 22 39.49 -10.28 5.41
CA PHE A 22 39.63 -8.98 4.75
C PHE A 22 40.44 -7.95 5.56
N PRO A 23 41.28 -7.09 4.90
CA PRO A 23 42.03 -6.02 5.55
C PRO A 23 41.08 -5.02 6.25
N GLN A 24 41.52 -4.46 7.37
CA GLN A 24 40.70 -3.66 8.29
C GLN A 24 39.89 -2.54 7.59
N MET A 25 40.47 -1.86 6.61
CA MET A 25 39.77 -0.81 5.84
C MET A 25 38.56 -1.32 5.05
N PHE A 26 38.67 -2.52 4.48
CA PHE A 26 37.57 -3.15 3.73
C PHE A 26 36.42 -3.60 4.65
N ARG A 27 36.73 -3.93 5.90
CA ARG A 27 35.73 -4.28 6.94
C ARG A 27 34.84 -3.11 7.29
N TYR A 28 35.40 -1.88 7.38
CA TYR A 28 34.61 -0.66 7.63
C TYR A 28 33.71 -0.28 6.45
N LEU A 29 34.16 -0.47 5.22
CA LEU A 29 33.35 -0.22 4.02
C LEU A 29 32.18 -1.21 3.90
N ILE A 30 32.38 -2.48 4.23
CA ILE A 30 31.33 -3.51 4.22
C ILE A 30 30.33 -3.26 5.35
N THR A 31 30.77 -2.88 6.55
CA THR A 31 29.86 -2.56 7.67
C THR A 31 29.05 -1.32 7.41
N ILE A 32 29.61 -0.28 6.78
CA ILE A 32 28.88 0.92 6.37
C ILE A 32 27.86 0.60 5.27
N SER A 33 28.23 -0.27 4.31
CA SER A 33 27.29 -0.70 3.24
C SER A 33 26.13 -1.52 3.76
N LEU A 34 26.34 -2.36 4.79
CA LEU A 34 25.27 -3.16 5.41
C LEU A 34 24.32 -2.35 6.28
N ILE A 35 24.78 -1.24 6.87
CA ILE A 35 23.94 -0.33 7.67
C ILE A 35 22.97 0.48 6.79
N LEU A 36 23.29 0.68 5.50
CA LEU A 36 22.46 1.42 4.56
C LEU A 36 21.32 0.58 3.94
N PHE A 37 21.30 -0.73 4.16
CA PHE A 37 20.20 -1.63 3.78
C PHE A 37 19.19 -1.73 4.93
N SER A 38 18.57 -0.60 5.29
CA SER A 38 17.39 -0.62 6.15
C SER A 38 16.24 -1.22 5.35
N CYS A 39 15.80 -2.41 5.71
CA CYS A 39 14.58 -2.99 5.17
C CYS A 39 13.41 -2.21 5.79
N GLU A 40 12.86 -1.24 5.07
CA GLU A 40 11.66 -0.54 5.51
C GLU A 40 10.51 -1.54 5.64
N GLN A 41 9.80 -1.46 6.75
CA GLN A 41 8.66 -2.34 7.04
C GLN A 41 7.36 -1.56 6.85
N PRO A 42 6.29 -2.21 6.41
CA PRO A 42 4.98 -1.57 6.38
C PRO A 42 4.59 -1.09 7.78
N ILE A 43 3.95 0.07 7.84
CA ILE A 43 3.41 0.62 9.09
C ILE A 43 1.91 0.41 9.05
N LEU A 44 1.39 -0.43 9.94
CA LEU A 44 -0.03 -0.76 10.02
C LEU A 44 -0.67 -0.08 11.23
N TYR A 45 -1.70 0.74 10.99
CA TYR A 45 -2.47 1.40 12.03
C TYR A 45 -3.90 0.86 12.10
N HIS A 46 -4.43 0.72 13.29
CA HIS A 46 -5.85 0.47 13.50
C HIS A 46 -6.66 1.71 13.13
N ALA A 47 -7.73 1.54 12.36
CA ALA A 47 -8.50 2.64 11.83
C ALA A 47 -10.01 2.44 11.89
N THR A 48 -10.72 3.50 12.26
CA THR A 48 -12.15 3.65 12.09
C THR A 48 -12.43 4.46 10.82
N ALA A 49 -13.67 4.44 10.33
CA ALA A 49 -14.08 5.26 9.20
C ALA A 49 -13.83 6.76 9.43
N GLU A 50 -13.99 7.22 10.67
CA GLU A 50 -13.71 8.62 11.03
C GLU A 50 -12.23 8.95 10.94
N SER A 51 -11.34 8.04 11.41
CA SER A 51 -9.89 8.26 11.33
C SER A 51 -9.39 8.27 9.88
N ILE A 52 -9.96 7.43 9.01
CA ILE A 52 -9.67 7.45 7.57
C ILE A 52 -10.08 8.79 6.95
N LYS A 53 -11.27 9.31 7.27
CA LYS A 53 -11.71 10.63 6.78
C LYS A 53 -10.77 11.76 7.21
N LYS A 54 -10.32 11.76 8.46
CA LYS A 54 -9.32 12.73 8.94
C LYS A 54 -8.01 12.64 8.17
N LYS A 55 -7.59 11.41 7.82
CA LYS A 55 -6.40 11.20 7.00
C LYS A 55 -6.58 11.80 5.60
N ILE A 56 -7.74 11.59 4.97
CA ILE A 56 -8.07 12.18 3.66
C ILE A 56 -8.00 13.71 3.72
N GLU A 57 -8.63 14.33 4.73
CA GLU A 57 -8.61 15.78 4.92
C GLU A 57 -7.19 16.33 5.09
N SER A 58 -6.29 15.58 5.75
CA SER A 58 -4.89 16.00 5.96
C SER A 58 -4.04 15.97 4.69
N GLU A 59 -4.42 15.22 3.67
CA GLU A 59 -3.71 15.12 2.38
C GLU A 59 -4.24 16.09 1.32
N LYS A 60 -5.36 16.74 1.58
CA LYS A 60 -5.95 17.70 0.65
C LYS A 60 -4.92 18.76 0.24
N ASP A 61 -4.94 19.14 -1.05
CA ASP A 61 -4.01 20.07 -1.71
C ASP A 61 -2.57 19.54 -1.87
N ASN A 62 -2.24 18.35 -1.31
CA ASN A 62 -0.94 17.73 -1.48
C ASN A 62 -0.98 16.67 -2.59
N GLN A 63 -1.82 15.65 -2.44
CA GLN A 63 -1.93 14.52 -3.36
C GLN A 63 -3.39 14.12 -3.55
N ALA A 64 -3.71 13.52 -4.71
CA ALA A 64 -4.91 12.72 -4.84
C ALA A 64 -4.81 11.48 -3.94
N ILE A 65 -5.93 10.90 -3.55
CA ILE A 65 -5.92 9.73 -2.67
C ILE A 65 -6.64 8.58 -3.33
N LEU A 66 -6.03 7.41 -3.29
CA LEU A 66 -6.66 6.13 -3.60
C LEU A 66 -6.72 5.30 -2.32
N LEU A 67 -7.92 4.95 -1.89
CA LEU A 67 -8.13 3.95 -0.86
C LEU A 67 -8.55 2.65 -1.52
N ASN A 68 -7.86 1.56 -1.19
CA ASN A 68 -8.23 0.22 -1.61
C ASN A 68 -8.52 -0.65 -0.38
N PHE A 69 -9.76 -1.11 -0.28
CA PHE A 69 -10.24 -1.99 0.81
C PHE A 69 -10.12 -3.43 0.35
N TRP A 70 -9.42 -4.23 1.12
CA TRP A 70 -9.01 -5.58 0.76
C TRP A 70 -8.94 -6.51 1.97
N ALA A 71 -8.69 -7.79 1.74
CA ALA A 71 -8.37 -8.76 2.78
C ALA A 71 -7.45 -9.85 2.24
N THR A 72 -6.71 -10.49 3.14
CA THR A 72 -5.77 -11.58 2.78
C THR A 72 -6.48 -12.83 2.21
N TRP A 73 -7.74 -13.03 2.54
CA TRP A 73 -8.60 -14.12 2.05
C TRP A 73 -9.40 -13.77 0.79
N CYS A 74 -9.32 -12.53 0.32
CA CYS A 74 -10.03 -12.04 -0.87
C CYS A 74 -9.17 -12.28 -2.12
N GLU A 75 -9.43 -13.36 -2.86
CA GLU A 75 -8.65 -13.76 -4.04
C GLU A 75 -8.54 -12.64 -5.11
N PRO A 76 -9.64 -11.96 -5.54
CA PRO A 76 -9.53 -10.86 -6.52
C PRO A 76 -8.76 -9.67 -5.96
N CYS A 77 -8.82 -9.39 -4.64
CA CYS A 77 -8.01 -8.33 -4.02
C CYS A 77 -6.52 -8.63 -4.14
N VAL A 78 -6.13 -9.86 -3.82
CA VAL A 78 -4.73 -10.31 -3.91
C VAL A 78 -4.23 -10.26 -5.35
N ALA A 79 -5.08 -10.57 -6.32
CA ALA A 79 -4.73 -10.55 -7.74
C ALA A 79 -4.43 -9.13 -8.27
N GLU A 80 -5.22 -8.12 -7.86
CA GLU A 80 -5.00 -6.72 -8.32
C GLU A 80 -3.93 -5.97 -7.53
N PHE A 81 -3.55 -6.46 -6.33
CA PHE A 81 -2.68 -5.76 -5.39
C PHE A 81 -1.33 -5.32 -5.98
N PRO A 82 -0.56 -6.19 -6.69
CA PRO A 82 0.73 -5.79 -7.27
C PRO A 82 0.61 -4.64 -8.28
N MET A 83 -0.47 -4.61 -9.05
CA MET A 83 -0.75 -3.54 -10.01
C MET A 83 -0.95 -2.20 -9.30
N ILE A 84 -1.65 -2.18 -8.17
CA ILE A 84 -1.88 -0.96 -7.39
C ILE A 84 -0.57 -0.48 -6.74
N VAL A 85 0.29 -1.40 -6.29
CA VAL A 85 1.64 -1.08 -5.77
C VAL A 85 2.49 -0.43 -6.86
N ASP A 86 2.51 -0.99 -8.08
CA ASP A 86 3.24 -0.40 -9.21
C ASP A 86 2.72 1.01 -9.56
N MET A 87 1.40 1.26 -9.44
CA MET A 87 0.83 2.60 -9.62
C MET A 87 1.18 3.57 -8.49
N ALA A 88 1.26 3.10 -7.25
CA ALA A 88 1.70 3.94 -6.13
C ALA A 88 3.12 4.46 -6.37
N ASP A 89 4.02 3.60 -6.86
CA ASP A 89 5.39 3.98 -7.23
C ASP A 89 5.42 4.95 -8.43
N GLU A 90 4.60 4.67 -9.47
CA GLU A 90 4.57 5.48 -10.70
C GLU A 90 4.07 6.91 -10.46
N TYR A 91 3.09 7.08 -9.58
CA TYR A 91 2.44 8.37 -9.28
C TYR A 91 2.83 8.93 -7.91
N GLU A 92 3.96 8.53 -7.33
CA GLU A 92 4.38 8.84 -5.95
C GLU A 92 4.30 10.32 -5.55
N ASN A 93 4.49 11.25 -6.52
CA ASN A 93 4.47 12.68 -6.25
C ASN A 93 3.06 13.30 -6.24
N ASP A 94 2.08 12.64 -6.84
CA ASP A 94 0.73 13.18 -7.07
C ASP A 94 -0.38 12.32 -6.47
N LEU A 95 -0.09 11.08 -6.07
CA LEU A 95 -1.06 10.12 -5.54
C LEU A 95 -0.56 9.49 -4.23
N ALA A 96 -1.37 9.58 -3.20
CA ALA A 96 -1.23 8.79 -1.99
C ALA A 96 -2.11 7.54 -2.08
N VAL A 97 -1.52 6.36 -1.96
CA VAL A 97 -2.25 5.08 -1.94
C VAL A 97 -2.28 4.54 -0.52
N TYR A 98 -3.46 4.27 0.00
CA TYR A 98 -3.66 3.63 1.29
C TYR A 98 -4.41 2.32 1.13
N PHE A 99 -3.78 1.24 1.55
CA PHE A 99 -4.42 -0.05 1.68
C PHE A 99 -5.10 -0.16 3.04
N ILE A 100 -6.38 -0.55 3.04
CA ILE A 100 -7.16 -0.75 4.26
C ILE A 100 -7.59 -2.21 4.32
N SER A 101 -6.95 -2.99 5.19
CA SER A 101 -7.36 -4.38 5.43
C SER A 101 -8.67 -4.42 6.22
N VAL A 102 -9.56 -5.31 5.81
CA VAL A 102 -10.76 -5.67 6.58
C VAL A 102 -10.63 -7.07 7.22
N ASP A 103 -9.42 -7.62 7.26
CA ASP A 103 -9.12 -8.82 8.06
C ASP A 103 -9.47 -8.58 9.55
N TRP A 104 -9.63 -9.67 10.30
CA TRP A 104 -9.79 -9.56 11.75
C TRP A 104 -8.49 -9.12 12.42
N LEU A 105 -8.60 -8.41 13.54
CA LEU A 105 -7.42 -7.87 14.25
C LEU A 105 -6.47 -8.95 14.76
N ASP A 106 -6.95 -10.14 15.02
CA ASP A 106 -6.11 -11.29 15.41
C ASP A 106 -5.33 -11.91 14.22
N GLU A 107 -5.59 -11.45 12.99
CA GLU A 107 -4.84 -11.81 11.78
C GLU A 107 -3.82 -10.72 11.34
N GLU A 108 -3.56 -9.71 12.16
CA GLU A 108 -2.65 -8.58 11.86
C GLU A 108 -1.27 -9.04 11.37
N ASP A 109 -0.69 -10.06 11.99
CA ASP A 109 0.61 -10.60 11.57
C ASP A 109 0.58 -11.14 10.11
N LYS A 110 -0.55 -11.71 9.70
CA LYS A 110 -0.75 -12.21 8.34
C LYS A 110 -0.86 -11.05 7.34
N VAL A 111 -1.57 -9.99 7.73
CA VAL A 111 -1.68 -8.75 6.94
C VAL A 111 -0.30 -8.13 6.74
N LEU A 112 0.48 -7.95 7.82
CA LEU A 112 1.84 -7.41 7.78
C LEU A 112 2.77 -8.25 6.91
N SER A 113 2.70 -9.58 7.02
CA SER A 113 3.50 -10.48 6.17
C SER A 113 3.16 -10.29 4.69
N PHE A 114 1.88 -10.23 4.35
CA PHE A 114 1.43 -10.01 2.98
C PHE A 114 1.91 -8.66 2.43
N LEU A 115 1.69 -7.56 3.17
CA LEU A 115 2.12 -6.23 2.77
C LEU A 115 3.63 -6.18 2.49
N LYS A 116 4.43 -6.80 3.36
CA LYS A 116 5.87 -6.93 3.19
C LYS A 116 6.25 -7.70 1.93
N ASP A 117 5.58 -8.83 1.66
CA ASP A 117 5.81 -9.65 0.46
C ASP A 117 5.43 -8.90 -0.83
N GLN A 118 4.48 -7.97 -0.75
CA GLN A 118 4.11 -7.08 -1.86
C GLN A 118 5.03 -5.85 -1.99
N GLY A 119 5.98 -5.66 -1.08
CA GLY A 119 6.91 -4.53 -1.13
C GLY A 119 6.33 -3.21 -0.63
N VAL A 120 5.22 -3.25 0.10
CA VAL A 120 4.63 -2.06 0.72
C VAL A 120 5.49 -1.62 1.90
N THR A 121 5.96 -0.38 1.89
CA THR A 121 6.84 0.18 2.94
C THR A 121 6.24 1.42 3.60
N TRP A 122 5.07 1.85 3.16
CA TRP A 122 4.39 3.05 3.65
C TRP A 122 3.22 2.73 4.58
N THR A 123 2.58 3.77 5.08
CA THR A 123 1.43 3.68 5.99
C THR A 123 0.25 2.94 5.36
N THR A 124 -0.25 1.94 6.07
CA THR A 124 -1.45 1.16 5.76
C THR A 124 -2.36 1.10 6.98
N PHE A 125 -3.57 0.56 6.80
CA PHE A 125 -4.56 0.49 7.86
C PHE A 125 -5.20 -0.89 7.95
N ILE A 126 -5.62 -1.25 9.17
CA ILE A 126 -6.52 -2.37 9.42
C ILE A 126 -7.78 -1.85 10.12
N LYS A 127 -8.93 -2.33 9.67
CA LYS A 127 -10.23 -1.92 10.23
C LYS A 127 -10.35 -2.31 11.71
N ASP A 128 -10.64 -1.33 12.57
CA ASP A 128 -10.92 -1.51 14.00
C ASP A 128 -12.28 -0.89 14.36
N GLU A 129 -13.31 -1.38 13.69
CA GLU A 129 -14.70 -0.93 13.86
C GLU A 129 -15.65 -2.04 13.40
N LYS A 130 -16.90 -2.03 13.84
CA LYS A 130 -17.92 -2.98 13.36
C LYS A 130 -18.19 -2.79 11.88
N ASP A 131 -18.35 -3.89 11.16
CA ASP A 131 -18.44 -3.90 9.70
C ASP A 131 -19.46 -2.89 9.15
N GLN A 132 -20.70 -2.93 9.65
CA GLN A 132 -21.76 -2.04 9.13
C GLN A 132 -21.50 -0.56 9.43
N GLU A 133 -20.92 -0.25 10.59
CA GLU A 133 -20.55 1.12 10.97
C GLU A 133 -19.43 1.62 10.08
N PHE A 134 -18.40 0.79 9.86
CA PHE A 134 -17.27 1.09 9.00
C PHE A 134 -17.70 1.32 7.55
N ILE A 135 -18.42 0.36 6.96
CA ILE A 135 -18.90 0.43 5.57
C ILE A 135 -19.70 1.71 5.32
N ASN A 136 -20.71 1.95 6.16
CA ASN A 136 -21.55 3.16 6.05
C ASN A 136 -20.76 4.44 6.30
N GLY A 137 -19.75 4.36 7.17
CA GLY A 137 -18.87 5.47 7.48
C GLY A 137 -17.94 5.85 6.32
N ILE A 138 -17.50 4.89 5.50
CA ILE A 138 -16.66 5.16 4.34
C ILE A 138 -17.48 5.70 3.17
N HIS A 139 -18.42 4.91 2.65
CA HIS A 139 -19.23 5.33 1.50
C HIS A 139 -20.60 4.67 1.51
N ARG A 140 -21.66 5.47 1.29
CA ARG A 140 -23.05 4.98 1.37
C ARG A 140 -23.43 3.95 0.32
N GLU A 141 -22.74 3.96 -0.82
CA GLU A 141 -22.98 3.04 -1.93
C GLU A 141 -22.10 1.80 -1.88
N TRP A 142 -21.20 1.71 -0.89
CA TRP A 142 -20.42 0.50 -0.68
C TRP A 142 -21.29 -0.58 -0.03
N SER A 143 -21.44 -1.72 -0.71
CA SER A 143 -22.22 -2.86 -0.20
C SER A 143 -21.48 -3.70 0.84
N GLY A 144 -20.17 -3.48 1.00
CA GLY A 144 -19.25 -4.32 1.76
C GLY A 144 -18.54 -5.37 0.90
N ALA A 145 -18.80 -5.41 -0.42
CA ALA A 145 -18.09 -6.29 -1.33
C ALA A 145 -16.63 -5.84 -1.51
N LEU A 146 -15.73 -6.81 -1.71
CA LEU A 146 -14.29 -6.59 -1.90
C LEU A 146 -13.82 -7.13 -3.27
N PRO A 147 -12.76 -6.54 -3.84
CA PRO A 147 -12.13 -5.28 -3.41
C PRO A 147 -13.08 -4.10 -3.58
N PHE A 148 -12.91 -3.06 -2.76
CA PHE A 148 -13.56 -1.78 -2.96
C PHE A 148 -12.50 -0.69 -3.12
N THR A 149 -12.59 0.11 -4.16
CA THR A 149 -11.67 1.21 -4.41
C THR A 149 -12.43 2.52 -4.50
N ILE A 150 -11.90 3.56 -3.85
CA ILE A 150 -12.45 4.92 -3.90
C ILE A 150 -11.32 5.93 -4.06
N LEU A 151 -11.53 6.94 -4.89
CA LEU A 151 -10.55 7.99 -5.16
C LEU A 151 -11.10 9.37 -4.80
N TYR A 152 -10.22 10.17 -4.22
CA TYR A 152 -10.48 11.56 -3.86
C TYR A 152 -9.60 12.50 -4.67
N GLY A 153 -10.17 13.58 -5.14
CA GLY A 153 -9.48 14.60 -5.94
C GLY A 153 -8.43 15.34 -5.13
N LYS A 154 -7.28 15.64 -5.76
CA LYS A 154 -6.14 16.32 -5.15
C LYS A 154 -6.52 17.67 -4.53
N THR A 155 -7.22 18.50 -5.30
CA THR A 155 -7.59 19.86 -4.88
C THR A 155 -8.97 19.91 -4.22
N SER A 156 -9.92 19.14 -4.76
CA SER A 156 -11.28 19.12 -4.22
C SER A 156 -11.39 18.43 -2.86
N GLY A 157 -10.60 17.37 -2.65
CA GLY A 157 -10.76 16.48 -1.51
C GLY A 157 -12.06 15.67 -1.53
N GLU A 158 -12.85 15.78 -2.62
CA GLU A 158 -14.14 15.10 -2.79
C GLU A 158 -13.94 13.78 -3.53
N VAL A 159 -14.93 12.87 -3.37
CA VAL A 159 -14.94 11.61 -4.12
C VAL A 159 -15.10 11.90 -5.61
N VAL A 160 -14.15 11.44 -6.42
CA VAL A 160 -14.18 11.59 -7.88
C VAL A 160 -14.52 10.30 -8.60
N ASP A 161 -14.29 9.15 -7.97
CA ASP A 161 -14.61 7.84 -8.53
C ASP A 161 -14.60 6.74 -7.46
N PHE A 162 -15.39 5.68 -7.66
CA PHE A 162 -15.36 4.48 -6.82
C PHE A 162 -15.92 3.28 -7.58
N TRP A 163 -15.60 2.06 -7.10
CA TRP A 163 -16.16 0.80 -7.62
C TRP A 163 -15.95 -0.36 -6.65
N GLU A 164 -16.76 -1.39 -6.81
CA GLU A 164 -16.62 -2.70 -6.19
C GLU A 164 -16.12 -3.73 -7.20
N GLY A 165 -15.37 -4.71 -6.74
CA GLY A 165 -14.80 -5.79 -7.55
C GLY A 165 -13.55 -5.40 -8.31
N GLU A 166 -12.80 -6.43 -8.71
CA GLU A 166 -11.56 -6.31 -9.48
C GLU A 166 -11.76 -5.52 -10.78
N GLN A 167 -10.82 -4.64 -11.09
CA GLN A 167 -10.87 -3.84 -12.30
C GLN A 167 -9.55 -3.93 -13.08
N PRO A 168 -9.61 -3.78 -14.41
CA PRO A 168 -8.39 -3.76 -15.22
C PRO A 168 -7.59 -2.48 -15.00
N GLU A 169 -6.27 -2.56 -15.19
CA GLU A 169 -5.31 -1.47 -15.04
C GLU A 169 -5.76 -0.16 -15.70
N LYS A 170 -6.32 -0.25 -16.91
CA LYS A 170 -6.83 0.93 -17.65
C LYS A 170 -7.89 1.71 -16.85
N ARG A 171 -8.72 1.02 -16.06
CA ARG A 171 -9.76 1.65 -15.23
C ARG A 171 -9.12 2.46 -14.12
N PHE A 172 -8.14 1.88 -13.42
CA PHE A 172 -7.38 2.55 -12.37
C PHE A 172 -6.65 3.76 -12.90
N ARG A 173 -5.86 3.63 -13.98
CA ARG A 173 -5.11 4.74 -14.57
C ARG A 173 -6.00 5.92 -14.95
N LYS A 174 -7.16 5.66 -15.55
CA LYS A 174 -8.12 6.70 -15.88
C LYS A 174 -8.63 7.44 -14.66
N ALA A 175 -8.98 6.71 -13.58
CA ALA A 175 -9.49 7.28 -12.35
C ALA A 175 -8.40 8.08 -11.61
N ILE A 176 -7.17 7.57 -11.54
CA ILE A 176 -6.01 8.25 -10.94
C ILE A 176 -5.75 9.59 -11.65
N ILE A 177 -5.66 9.60 -12.97
CA ILE A 177 -5.44 10.84 -13.75
C ILE A 177 -6.58 11.84 -13.49
N ASN A 178 -7.83 11.38 -13.40
CA ASN A 178 -8.96 12.25 -13.07
C ASN A 178 -8.82 12.83 -11.65
N ALA A 179 -8.45 12.01 -10.66
CA ALA A 179 -8.28 12.45 -9.28
C ALA A 179 -7.12 13.46 -9.12
N ILE A 180 -6.00 13.26 -9.81
CA ILE A 180 -4.87 14.19 -9.80
C ILE A 180 -5.26 15.58 -10.37
N ASN A 181 -6.16 15.63 -11.34
CA ASN A 181 -6.58 16.86 -12.01
C ASN A 181 -7.84 17.52 -11.41
N SER A 182 -8.37 16.97 -10.30
CA SER A 182 -9.64 17.42 -9.69
C SER A 182 -9.44 18.29 -8.46
#